data_caa5acd68ca3a326889ba4b5c571984f
#
_entry.id   caa5acd68ca3a326889ba4b5c571984f
#
_cell.length_a   1.000
_cell.length_b   1.000
_cell.length_c   1.000
_cell.angle_alpha   90.00
_cell.angle_beta   90.00
_cell.angle_gamma   90.00
#
_symmetry.space_group_name_H-M   'P 1'
#
loop_
_entity.id
_entity.type
_entity.pdbx_description
1 polymer ?
#
loop_
_entity_poly.entity_id
_entity_poly.type
_entity_poly.pdbx_seq_one_letter_code
_entity_poly.pdbx_strand_id
1 'polypeptide(L)'
;MCAFASAQVVETGSMKDNWYISGNVGTTIWDNHRSWAEPNDVLVNIAIGKEITPIFGLELDMTAGMNQGNKTFFDSHNLTANVTTNLTNLICGYNGDRRLFEPILIVGAGWYHTYGDVYNNVSARGAVRCNFNISNRWALNVTPEYMLLPKTSPLNHEFNVYIGATYRFKSSKGDFPIMKLYSDAEVESLNASINELRAKNEELMARKPIEIVKTDTIEITKVELLTPKIQFLQNSSEISKTSNVAVSELASYISNSGKTYVIEGYASEEGPEEFNNNLAVARAESMKKALISYGAPEDKLVVKGCGITTEFGDNEFNRIVIISEQ
;
A
#
# COMPACT_ATOMS: atom_id res chain seq x y z
N MET A 1 8.97 -17.85 -17.01
CA MET A 1 10.43 -17.94 -16.83
C MET A 1 10.78 -17.08 -15.61
N CYS A 2 11.34 -17.68 -14.55
CA CYS A 2 11.91 -16.90 -13.46
C CYS A 2 13.29 -16.38 -13.93
N ALA A 3 13.43 -15.07 -14.08
CA ALA A 3 14.75 -14.46 -14.26
C ALA A 3 15.47 -14.55 -12.90
N PHE A 4 16.74 -14.95 -12.88
CA PHE A 4 17.55 -14.93 -11.67
C PHE A 4 17.53 -13.51 -11.10
N ALA A 5 17.07 -13.38 -9.87
CA ALA A 5 16.94 -12.09 -9.21
C ALA A 5 18.33 -11.52 -8.92
N SER A 6 18.63 -10.35 -9.44
CA SER A 6 19.68 -9.50 -8.89
C SER A 6 19.31 -9.18 -7.42
N ALA A 7 20.30 -9.10 -6.54
CA ALA A 7 20.07 -8.78 -5.13
C ALA A 7 19.34 -7.43 -5.02
N GLN A 8 18.04 -7.50 -4.75
CA GLN A 8 17.24 -6.32 -4.49
C GLN A 8 17.37 -5.96 -3.01
N VAL A 9 17.74 -4.73 -2.71
CA VAL A 9 17.70 -4.23 -1.34
C VAL A 9 16.26 -3.82 -1.06
N VAL A 10 15.66 -4.52 -0.10
CA VAL A 10 14.31 -4.26 0.38
C VAL A 10 14.40 -3.55 1.71
N GLU A 11 13.65 -2.48 1.89
CA GLU A 11 13.55 -1.82 3.20
C GLU A 11 12.87 -2.78 4.19
N THR A 12 13.55 -3.12 5.28
CA THR A 12 12.96 -3.95 6.33
C THR A 12 11.83 -3.19 7.00
N GLY A 13 10.65 -3.80 7.04
CA GLY A 13 9.47 -3.21 7.67
C GLY A 13 9.67 -2.93 9.17
N SER A 14 8.93 -1.97 9.69
CA SER A 14 8.84 -1.70 11.14
C SER A 14 8.36 -2.93 11.90
N MET A 15 8.62 -3.00 13.22
CA MET A 15 8.08 -4.05 14.10
C MET A 15 6.53 -4.12 14.07
N LYS A 16 5.86 -3.05 13.67
CA LYS A 16 4.39 -2.97 13.57
C LYS A 16 3.84 -3.47 12.23
N ASP A 17 4.69 -3.63 11.23
CA ASP A 17 4.28 -3.97 9.86
C ASP A 17 4.36 -5.47 9.58
N ASN A 18 3.66 -5.91 8.52
CA ASN A 18 3.74 -7.25 7.93
C ASN A 18 3.30 -8.40 8.85
N TRP A 19 2.38 -8.11 9.76
CA TRP A 19 1.71 -9.13 10.57
C TRP A 19 0.55 -9.76 9.81
N TYR A 20 0.31 -11.03 10.08
CA TYR A 20 -0.86 -11.74 9.55
C TYR A 20 -1.44 -12.69 10.59
N ILE A 21 -2.69 -13.06 10.39
CA ILE A 21 -3.40 -14.11 11.10
C ILE A 21 -3.96 -15.11 10.09
N SER A 22 -3.87 -16.39 10.40
CA SER A 22 -4.43 -17.46 9.58
C SER A 22 -5.36 -18.33 10.42
N GLY A 23 -6.53 -18.62 9.89
CA GLY A 23 -7.49 -19.56 10.48
C GLY A 23 -7.74 -20.72 9.54
N ASN A 24 -7.59 -21.96 10.01
CA ASN A 24 -7.66 -23.15 9.18
C ASN A 24 -8.46 -24.25 9.87
N VAL A 25 -9.15 -25.05 9.08
CA VAL A 25 -9.78 -26.28 9.48
C VAL A 25 -9.17 -27.41 8.67
N GLY A 26 -8.89 -28.52 9.32
CA GLY A 26 -8.21 -29.64 8.67
C GLY A 26 -8.61 -30.98 9.23
N THR A 27 -7.92 -31.98 8.76
CA THR A 27 -8.10 -33.35 9.20
C THR A 27 -6.78 -34.11 9.07
N THR A 28 -6.59 -35.11 9.93
CA THR A 28 -5.53 -36.10 9.78
C THR A 28 -5.94 -37.11 8.69
N ILE A 29 -5.18 -37.16 7.60
CA ILE A 29 -5.42 -38.07 6.51
C ILE A 29 -4.78 -39.43 6.81
N TRP A 30 -3.64 -39.42 7.46
CA TRP A 30 -2.89 -40.64 7.78
C TRP A 30 -2.04 -40.42 9.04
N ASP A 31 -2.04 -41.45 9.88
CA ASP A 31 -1.08 -41.62 10.96
C ASP A 31 -0.59 -43.09 10.98
N ASN A 32 0.51 -43.39 11.64
CA ASN A 32 1.08 -44.73 11.65
C ASN A 32 0.34 -45.72 12.56
N HIS A 33 -0.75 -45.32 13.21
CA HIS A 33 -1.60 -46.15 14.05
C HIS A 33 -2.98 -46.42 13.45
N ARG A 34 -3.37 -45.65 12.39
CA ARG A 34 -4.69 -45.73 11.76
C ARG A 34 -4.59 -46.02 10.28
N SER A 35 -5.60 -46.70 9.77
CA SER A 35 -5.74 -46.93 8.32
C SER A 35 -6.47 -45.74 7.67
N TRP A 36 -6.29 -45.54 6.37
CA TRP A 36 -6.98 -44.53 5.54
C TRP A 36 -8.52 -44.56 5.60
N ALA A 37 -9.10 -45.67 6.14
CA ALA A 37 -10.55 -45.87 6.18
C ALA A 37 -11.19 -45.50 7.53
N GLU A 38 -10.41 -45.10 8.53
CA GLU A 38 -10.94 -44.71 9.84
C GLU A 38 -11.39 -43.27 9.89
N PRO A 39 -12.40 -42.89 10.73
CA PRO A 39 -12.83 -41.52 10.87
C PRO A 39 -11.66 -40.61 11.27
N ASN A 40 -11.46 -39.54 10.52
CA ASN A 40 -10.39 -38.60 10.74
C ASN A 40 -10.76 -37.61 11.84
N ASP A 41 -9.79 -37.19 12.65
CA ASP A 41 -9.95 -36.12 13.61
C ASP A 41 -10.17 -34.80 12.88
N VAL A 42 -11.04 -33.96 13.43
CA VAL A 42 -11.18 -32.59 12.96
C VAL A 42 -10.14 -31.74 13.67
N LEU A 43 -9.34 -31.03 12.89
CA LEU A 43 -8.29 -30.13 13.38
C LEU A 43 -8.70 -28.68 13.14
N VAL A 44 -8.55 -27.85 14.16
CA VAL A 44 -8.69 -26.40 14.03
C VAL A 44 -7.34 -25.78 14.34
N ASN A 45 -6.86 -24.94 13.42
CA ASN A 45 -5.57 -24.29 13.54
C ASN A 45 -5.74 -22.77 13.44
N ILE A 46 -5.09 -22.04 14.35
CA ILE A 46 -4.97 -20.59 14.31
C ILE A 46 -3.49 -20.25 14.38
N ALA A 47 -3.04 -19.41 13.47
CA ALA A 47 -1.66 -18.96 13.42
C ALA A 47 -1.59 -17.43 13.40
N ILE A 48 -0.60 -16.88 14.10
CA ILE A 48 -0.20 -15.49 13.99
C ILE A 48 1.26 -15.44 13.56
N GLY A 49 1.54 -14.66 12.53
CA GLY A 49 2.89 -14.58 11.99
C GLY A 49 3.27 -13.17 11.58
N LYS A 50 4.57 -13.02 11.36
CA LYS A 50 5.18 -11.79 10.88
C LYS A 50 6.14 -12.13 9.74
N GLU A 51 5.93 -11.51 8.60
CA GLU A 51 6.90 -11.53 7.52
C GLU A 51 8.03 -10.53 7.85
N ILE A 52 9.24 -11.03 8.06
CA ILE A 52 10.42 -10.21 8.40
C ILE A 52 11.03 -9.65 7.12
N THR A 53 11.09 -10.49 6.09
CA THR A 53 11.52 -10.15 4.74
C THR A 53 10.50 -10.68 3.74
N PRO A 54 10.56 -10.31 2.46
CA PRO A 54 9.69 -10.92 1.44
C PRO A 54 9.85 -12.43 1.32
N ILE A 55 10.95 -12.99 1.83
CA ILE A 55 11.28 -14.42 1.73
C ILE A 55 11.03 -15.14 3.05
N PHE A 56 11.42 -14.55 4.18
CA PHE A 56 11.40 -15.19 5.50
C PHE A 56 10.46 -14.51 6.47
N GLY A 57 9.80 -15.31 7.28
CA GLY A 57 8.95 -14.88 8.38
C GLY A 57 9.02 -15.81 9.59
N LEU A 58 8.37 -15.40 10.65
CA LEU A 58 8.16 -16.19 11.87
C LEU A 58 6.67 -16.33 12.12
N GLU A 59 6.28 -17.47 12.64
CA GLU A 59 4.88 -17.77 12.93
C GLU A 59 4.77 -18.57 14.23
N LEU A 60 3.79 -18.22 15.03
CA LEU A 60 3.31 -19.04 16.15
C LEU A 60 1.95 -19.58 15.74
N ASP A 61 1.75 -20.88 15.88
CA ASP A 61 0.46 -21.48 15.65
C ASP A 61 0.01 -22.40 16.79
N MET A 62 -1.29 -22.50 16.92
CA MET A 62 -1.97 -23.40 17.82
C MET A 62 -2.94 -24.25 17.02
N THR A 63 -2.77 -25.56 17.09
CA THR A 63 -3.69 -26.55 16.53
C THR A 63 -4.40 -27.27 17.64
N ALA A 64 -5.71 -27.43 17.55
CA ALA A 64 -6.53 -28.23 18.45
C ALA A 64 -7.20 -29.35 17.67
N GLY A 65 -7.05 -30.57 18.18
CA GLY A 65 -7.74 -31.76 17.65
C GLY A 65 -9.07 -31.97 18.36
N MET A 66 -10.11 -32.25 17.58
CA MET A 66 -11.45 -32.61 18.07
C MET A 66 -11.78 -34.00 17.62
N ASN A 67 -11.97 -34.93 18.56
CA ASN A 67 -12.42 -36.28 18.26
C ASN A 67 -13.89 -36.42 18.67
N GLN A 68 -14.69 -37.03 17.82
CA GLN A 68 -16.13 -37.20 18.04
C GLN A 68 -16.50 -38.32 19.05
N GLY A 69 -15.50 -39.02 19.58
CA GLY A 69 -15.70 -40.18 20.44
C GLY A 69 -15.47 -39.97 21.94
N ASN A 70 -14.83 -38.91 22.35
CA ASN A 70 -14.42 -38.68 23.73
C ASN A 70 -15.31 -37.69 24.50
N LYS A 71 -15.20 -37.70 25.84
CA LYS A 71 -15.98 -36.85 26.75
C LYS A 71 -15.49 -35.37 26.76
N THR A 72 -14.35 -35.09 26.14
CA THR A 72 -13.72 -33.77 26.07
C THR A 72 -13.94 -33.18 24.69
N PHE A 73 -14.22 -31.87 24.62
CA PHE A 73 -14.43 -31.18 23.34
C PHE A 73 -13.12 -31.09 22.53
N PHE A 74 -11.99 -30.92 23.21
CA PHE A 74 -10.66 -31.02 22.64
C PHE A 74 -9.91 -32.22 23.18
N ASP A 75 -9.34 -33.03 22.32
CA ASP A 75 -8.56 -34.21 22.69
C ASP A 75 -7.07 -33.92 22.73
N SER A 76 -6.63 -32.99 21.92
CA SER A 76 -5.23 -32.59 21.85
C SER A 76 -5.08 -31.11 21.50
N HIS A 77 -3.92 -30.55 21.85
CA HIS A 77 -3.46 -29.30 21.29
C HIS A 77 -1.96 -29.36 21.03
N ASN A 78 -1.54 -28.59 20.02
CA ASN A 78 -0.16 -28.42 19.62
C ASN A 78 0.14 -26.94 19.46
N LEU A 79 1.13 -26.45 20.20
CA LEU A 79 1.61 -25.07 20.10
C LEU A 79 3.00 -25.09 19.47
N THR A 80 3.18 -24.48 18.31
CA THR A 80 4.44 -24.53 17.56
C THR A 80 4.98 -23.12 17.23
N ALA A 81 6.30 -23.03 17.23
CA ALA A 81 7.03 -21.88 16.72
C ALA A 81 7.70 -22.29 15.39
N ASN A 82 7.44 -21.51 14.37
CA ASN A 82 7.79 -21.85 12.99
C ASN A 82 8.60 -20.75 12.30
N VAL A 83 9.48 -21.17 11.41
CA VAL A 83 10.06 -20.35 10.37
C VAL A 83 9.26 -20.54 9.09
N THR A 84 8.90 -19.47 8.44
CA THR A 84 8.18 -19.49 7.16
C THR A 84 9.07 -18.97 6.04
N THR A 85 9.00 -19.61 4.87
CA THR A 85 9.80 -19.24 3.69
C THR A 85 8.92 -19.18 2.46
N ASN A 86 8.79 -18.03 1.84
CA ASN A 86 8.11 -17.85 0.56
C ASN A 86 8.96 -18.42 -0.57
N LEU A 87 8.61 -19.61 -1.06
CA LEU A 87 9.39 -20.31 -2.09
C LEU A 87 9.38 -19.58 -3.43
N THR A 88 8.29 -18.92 -3.77
CA THR A 88 8.23 -18.14 -5.02
C THR A 88 9.19 -16.96 -4.99
N ASN A 89 9.20 -16.23 -3.89
CA ASN A 89 10.12 -15.09 -3.73
C ASN A 89 11.58 -15.55 -3.57
N LEU A 90 11.80 -16.72 -2.98
CA LEU A 90 13.15 -17.31 -2.88
C LEU A 90 13.71 -17.69 -4.26
N ILE A 91 12.89 -18.29 -5.14
CA ILE A 91 13.34 -18.83 -6.43
C ILE A 91 13.28 -17.75 -7.52
N CYS A 92 12.23 -16.94 -7.55
CA CYS A 92 11.96 -15.99 -8.62
C CYS A 92 12.27 -14.53 -8.24
N GLY A 93 12.74 -14.29 -7.01
CA GLY A 93 12.91 -12.95 -6.46
C GLY A 93 11.59 -12.27 -6.13
N TYR A 94 11.65 -11.23 -5.30
CA TYR A 94 10.50 -10.38 -4.96
C TYR A 94 10.41 -9.23 -5.99
N ASN A 95 9.22 -8.97 -6.53
CA ASN A 95 8.99 -7.97 -7.57
C ASN A 95 8.21 -6.72 -7.09
N GLY A 96 8.00 -6.60 -5.78
CA GLY A 96 7.25 -5.47 -5.19
C GLY A 96 5.78 -5.79 -4.90
N ASP A 97 5.20 -6.77 -5.58
CA ASP A 97 3.80 -7.16 -5.45
C ASP A 97 3.65 -8.62 -5.04
N ARG A 98 2.49 -8.95 -4.47
CA ARG A 98 2.12 -10.33 -4.16
C ARG A 98 1.65 -11.04 -5.42
N ARG A 99 2.15 -12.26 -5.61
CA ARG A 99 1.70 -13.10 -6.72
C ARG A 99 0.38 -13.78 -6.39
N LEU A 100 -0.38 -14.14 -7.41
CA LEU A 100 -1.64 -14.87 -7.24
C LEU A 100 -1.45 -16.17 -6.46
N PHE A 101 -0.34 -16.87 -6.70
CA PHE A 101 0.01 -18.13 -6.04
C PHE A 101 1.37 -18.03 -5.37
N GLU A 102 1.40 -18.30 -4.06
CA GLU A 102 2.62 -18.24 -3.23
C GLU A 102 2.66 -19.45 -2.29
N PRO A 103 3.46 -20.48 -2.61
CA PRO A 103 3.73 -21.56 -1.69
C PRO A 103 4.72 -21.11 -0.61
N ILE A 104 4.33 -21.31 0.64
CA ILE A 104 5.09 -20.97 1.84
C ILE A 104 5.52 -22.25 2.52
N LEU A 105 6.81 -22.52 2.55
CA LEU A 105 7.37 -23.60 3.36
C LEU A 105 7.34 -23.18 4.83
N ILE A 106 6.85 -24.05 5.69
CA ILE A 106 6.76 -23.85 7.14
C ILE A 106 7.52 -25.01 7.80
N VAL A 107 8.48 -24.67 8.65
CA VAL A 107 9.24 -25.64 9.43
C VAL A 107 9.29 -25.15 10.87
N GLY A 108 8.98 -26.03 11.81
CA GLY A 108 8.95 -25.64 13.19
C GLY A 108 8.94 -26.80 14.18
N ALA A 109 8.95 -26.42 15.43
CA ALA A 109 8.85 -27.34 16.55
C ALA A 109 7.97 -26.75 17.65
N GLY A 110 7.42 -27.62 18.48
CA GLY A 110 6.49 -27.16 19.50
C GLY A 110 6.22 -28.18 20.58
N TRP A 111 5.15 -27.91 21.29
CA TRP A 111 4.69 -28.73 22.40
C TRP A 111 3.30 -29.28 22.08
N TYR A 112 3.20 -30.61 22.14
CA TYR A 112 1.99 -31.38 21.89
C TYR A 112 1.46 -31.94 23.19
N HIS A 113 0.17 -31.81 23.45
CA HIS A 113 -0.51 -32.30 24.64
C HIS A 113 -1.80 -32.99 24.27
N THR A 114 -2.05 -34.15 24.92
CA THR A 114 -3.34 -34.89 24.84
C THR A 114 -4.02 -34.90 26.19
N TYR A 115 -5.33 -34.80 26.19
CA TYR A 115 -6.15 -34.66 27.42
C TYR A 115 -6.67 -36.03 27.94
N GLY A 116 -6.83 -37.04 27.13
CA GLY A 116 -7.38 -38.36 27.53
C GLY A 116 -6.38 -39.10 28.39
N ASP A 117 -5.32 -39.59 27.82
CA ASP A 117 -4.15 -40.13 28.53
C ASP A 117 -3.16 -38.96 28.60
N VAL A 118 -3.12 -38.23 29.73
CA VAL A 118 -2.32 -37.03 29.90
C VAL A 118 -0.87 -37.26 29.41
N TYR A 119 -0.60 -36.80 28.21
CA TYR A 119 0.67 -37.02 27.55
C TYR A 119 1.24 -35.72 26.99
N ASN A 120 2.49 -35.46 27.34
CA ASN A 120 3.22 -34.27 26.85
C ASN A 120 4.39 -34.71 25.97
N ASN A 121 4.48 -34.13 24.81
CA ASN A 121 5.55 -34.45 23.86
C ASN A 121 6.08 -33.19 23.18
N VAL A 122 7.29 -33.25 22.65
CA VAL A 122 7.78 -32.32 21.68
C VAL A 122 7.26 -32.68 20.31
N SER A 123 6.82 -31.73 19.54
CA SER A 123 6.44 -31.94 18.13
C SER A 123 7.46 -31.26 17.22
N ALA A 124 7.64 -31.83 16.03
CA ALA A 124 8.33 -31.20 14.93
C ALA A 124 7.43 -31.26 13.70
N ARG A 125 7.35 -30.19 12.93
CA ARG A 125 6.48 -30.13 11.76
C ARG A 125 7.18 -29.55 10.54
N GLY A 126 6.75 -30.06 9.38
CA GLY A 126 7.06 -29.49 8.07
C GLY A 126 5.75 -29.36 7.28
N ALA A 127 5.47 -28.20 6.75
CA ALA A 127 4.26 -27.95 5.98
C ALA A 127 4.54 -27.05 4.77
N VAL A 128 3.67 -27.12 3.76
CA VAL A 128 3.67 -26.20 2.63
C VAL A 128 2.30 -25.55 2.54
N ARG A 129 2.20 -24.29 2.93
CA ARG A 129 0.97 -23.51 2.79
C ARG A 129 0.89 -22.95 1.37
N CYS A 130 0.00 -23.47 0.56
CA CYS A 130 -0.28 -22.97 -0.78
C CYS A 130 -1.28 -21.81 -0.70
N ASN A 131 -0.79 -20.58 -0.70
CA ASN A 131 -1.61 -19.36 -0.68
C ASN A 131 -2.10 -19.00 -2.08
N PHE A 132 -3.41 -18.81 -2.21
CA PHE A 132 -4.07 -18.21 -3.37
C PHE A 132 -4.52 -16.79 -2.98
N ASN A 133 -3.76 -15.78 -3.36
CA ASN A 133 -3.98 -14.39 -2.97
C ASN A 133 -5.16 -13.80 -3.77
N ILE A 134 -6.28 -13.53 -3.09
CA ILE A 134 -7.46 -12.86 -3.68
C ILE A 134 -7.24 -11.35 -3.71
N SER A 135 -6.47 -10.85 -2.77
CA SER A 135 -6.07 -9.45 -2.65
C SER A 135 -4.75 -9.35 -1.90
N ASN A 136 -4.18 -8.15 -1.79
CA ASN A 136 -2.98 -7.94 -0.98
C ASN A 136 -3.16 -8.32 0.51
N ARG A 137 -4.42 -8.38 0.99
CA ARG A 137 -4.72 -8.69 2.39
C ARG A 137 -5.27 -10.08 2.62
N TRP A 138 -5.99 -10.65 1.67
CA TRP A 138 -6.68 -11.91 1.83
C TRP A 138 -6.10 -12.98 0.92
N ALA A 139 -5.82 -14.13 1.49
CA ALA A 139 -5.50 -15.34 0.75
C ALA A 139 -6.35 -16.50 1.25
N LEU A 140 -6.81 -17.37 0.35
CA LEU A 140 -7.24 -18.72 0.67
C LEU A 140 -6.03 -19.62 0.65
N ASN A 141 -6.02 -20.65 1.48
CA ASN A 141 -4.89 -21.57 1.52
C ASN A 141 -5.30 -23.04 1.66
N VAL A 142 -4.43 -23.89 1.16
CA VAL A 142 -4.41 -25.32 1.42
C VAL A 142 -3.04 -25.66 1.98
N THR A 143 -2.99 -26.38 3.10
CA THR A 143 -1.76 -26.63 3.82
C THR A 143 -1.61 -28.13 4.13
N PRO A 144 -0.95 -28.92 3.27
CA PRO A 144 -0.43 -30.22 3.66
C PRO A 144 0.68 -30.06 4.69
N GLU A 145 0.64 -30.87 5.73
CA GLU A 145 1.55 -30.87 6.86
C GLU A 145 1.98 -32.31 7.21
N TYR A 146 3.23 -32.46 7.55
CA TYR A 146 3.79 -33.67 8.14
C TYR A 146 4.30 -33.32 9.54
N MET A 147 3.76 -34.04 10.55
CA MET A 147 4.09 -33.85 11.96
C MET A 147 4.77 -35.10 12.53
N LEU A 148 5.81 -34.84 13.33
CA LEU A 148 6.56 -35.88 14.06
C LEU A 148 6.41 -35.67 15.55
N LEU A 149 6.19 -36.77 16.28
CA LEU A 149 6.11 -36.83 17.73
C LEU A 149 7.22 -37.78 18.27
N PRO A 150 8.44 -37.30 18.50
CA PRO A 150 9.65 -38.13 18.69
C PRO A 150 9.65 -39.04 19.94
N LYS A 151 8.84 -38.72 20.94
CA LYS A 151 8.86 -39.44 22.23
C LYS A 151 8.10 -40.77 22.23
N THR A 152 7.45 -41.14 21.16
CA THR A 152 6.71 -42.42 21.04
C THR A 152 7.64 -43.53 20.50
N SER A 153 7.38 -44.76 20.91
CA SER A 153 8.07 -45.92 20.36
C SER A 153 7.02 -46.97 19.92
N PRO A 154 6.81 -47.20 18.61
CA PRO A 154 7.51 -46.53 17.49
C PRO A 154 7.23 -45.03 17.39
N LEU A 155 8.10 -44.33 16.67
CA LEU A 155 7.97 -42.89 16.37
C LEU A 155 6.59 -42.61 15.76
N ASN A 156 5.80 -41.74 16.39
CA ASN A 156 4.50 -41.34 15.84
C ASN A 156 4.67 -40.21 14.82
N HIS A 157 4.01 -40.33 13.68
CA HIS A 157 3.99 -39.34 12.63
C HIS A 157 2.59 -39.27 12.00
N GLU A 158 2.18 -38.06 11.66
CA GLU A 158 0.87 -37.73 11.16
C GLU A 158 0.99 -36.90 9.88
N PHE A 159 0.09 -37.20 8.93
CA PHE A 159 -0.08 -36.34 7.74
C PHE A 159 -1.45 -35.68 7.80
N ASN A 160 -1.40 -34.38 7.93
CA ASN A 160 -2.57 -33.51 8.06
C ASN A 160 -2.76 -32.66 6.81
N VAL A 161 -4.00 -32.28 6.51
CA VAL A 161 -4.32 -31.31 5.46
C VAL A 161 -5.31 -30.30 6.02
N TYR A 162 -4.99 -29.03 5.83
CA TYR A 162 -5.83 -27.93 6.25
C TYR A 162 -6.28 -27.12 5.04
N ILE A 163 -7.47 -26.54 5.16
CA ILE A 163 -7.98 -25.47 4.28
C ILE A 163 -8.33 -24.26 5.14
N GLY A 164 -8.10 -23.08 4.65
CA GLY A 164 -8.37 -21.89 5.46
C GLY A 164 -8.13 -20.58 4.72
N ALA A 165 -8.04 -19.53 5.52
CA ALA A 165 -7.80 -18.19 5.04
C ALA A 165 -6.74 -17.48 5.88
N THR A 166 -5.97 -16.64 5.22
CA THR A 166 -4.96 -15.78 5.83
C THR A 166 -5.36 -14.32 5.59
N TYR A 167 -5.37 -13.53 6.67
CA TYR A 167 -5.55 -12.08 6.62
C TYR A 167 -4.26 -11.38 7.01
N ARG A 168 -3.79 -10.46 6.19
CA ARG A 168 -2.61 -9.62 6.44
C ARG A 168 -3.05 -8.24 6.87
N PHE A 169 -2.51 -7.77 7.99
CA PHE A 169 -2.77 -6.43 8.50
C PHE A 169 -2.13 -5.38 7.60
N LYS A 170 -2.75 -4.21 7.53
CA LYS A 170 -2.22 -3.12 6.72
C LYS A 170 -0.88 -2.65 7.26
N SER A 171 0.14 -2.68 6.44
CA SER A 171 1.42 -2.03 6.72
C SER A 171 1.31 -0.52 6.51
N SER A 172 2.03 0.26 7.32
CA SER A 172 2.04 1.73 7.24
C SER A 172 2.77 2.25 6.00
N LYS A 173 3.73 1.48 5.47
CA LYS A 173 4.61 1.85 4.35
C LYS A 173 4.45 1.00 3.08
N GLY A 174 3.44 0.13 3.03
CA GLY A 174 3.38 -0.96 2.06
C GLY A 174 4.05 -2.23 2.58
N ASP A 175 3.92 -3.35 1.87
CA ASP A 175 4.39 -4.64 2.41
C ASP A 175 5.92 -4.68 2.51
N PHE A 176 6.62 -4.45 1.42
CA PHE A 176 8.09 -4.40 1.38
C PHE A 176 8.52 -3.49 0.22
N PRO A 177 8.71 -2.18 0.46
CA PRO A 177 9.13 -1.28 -0.60
C PRO A 177 10.51 -1.66 -1.13
N ILE A 178 10.62 -1.79 -2.43
CA ILE A 178 11.89 -2.06 -3.11
C ILE A 178 12.69 -0.76 -3.13
N MET A 179 13.85 -0.75 -2.50
CA MET A 179 14.81 0.34 -2.63
C MET A 179 15.47 0.23 -4.02
N LYS A 180 15.28 1.23 -4.86
CA LYS A 180 16.04 1.35 -6.09
C LYS A 180 17.46 1.77 -5.74
N LEU A 181 18.38 0.82 -5.71
CA LEU A 181 19.80 1.13 -5.63
C LEU A 181 20.22 1.67 -7.01
N TYR A 182 20.62 2.93 -7.04
CA TYR A 182 21.29 3.49 -8.20
C TYR A 182 22.75 3.05 -8.16
N SER A 183 23.28 2.57 -9.28
CA SER A 183 24.71 2.33 -9.41
C SER A 183 25.47 3.66 -9.35
N ASP A 184 26.75 3.61 -8.96
CA ASP A 184 27.58 4.83 -8.94
C ASP A 184 27.57 5.55 -10.28
N ALA A 185 27.53 4.82 -11.40
CA ALA A 185 27.41 5.38 -12.74
C ALA A 185 26.08 6.08 -12.99
N GLU A 186 24.96 5.55 -12.47
CA GLU A 186 23.64 6.21 -12.56
C GLU A 186 23.58 7.47 -11.69
N VAL A 187 24.18 7.43 -10.49
CA VAL A 187 24.29 8.59 -9.59
C VAL A 187 25.13 9.68 -10.25
N GLU A 188 26.25 9.32 -10.88
CA GLU A 188 27.11 10.25 -11.60
C GLU A 188 26.39 10.88 -12.82
N SER A 189 25.64 10.08 -13.58
CA SER A 189 24.81 10.55 -14.70
C SER A 189 23.69 11.50 -14.23
N LEU A 190 23.03 11.18 -13.12
CA LEU A 190 22.00 12.06 -12.54
C LEU A 190 22.60 13.38 -12.05
N ASN A 191 23.76 13.33 -11.38
CA ASN A 191 24.47 14.52 -10.93
C ASN A 191 24.93 15.39 -12.09
N ALA A 192 25.41 14.79 -13.18
CA ALA A 192 25.76 15.50 -14.40
C ALA A 192 24.54 16.22 -15.00
N SER A 193 23.38 15.53 -15.06
CA SER A 193 22.13 16.13 -15.55
C SER A 193 21.63 17.26 -14.66
N ILE A 194 21.74 17.13 -13.33
CA ILE A 194 21.42 18.21 -12.36
C ILE A 194 22.32 19.41 -12.58
N ASN A 195 23.62 19.21 -12.79
CA ASN A 195 24.56 20.30 -13.01
C ASN A 195 24.33 21.00 -14.35
N GLU A 196 23.99 20.24 -15.40
CA GLU A 196 23.60 20.81 -16.69
C GLU A 196 22.33 21.67 -16.58
N LEU A 197 21.30 21.16 -15.87
CA LEU A 197 20.08 21.93 -15.65
C LEU A 197 20.30 23.19 -14.81
N ARG A 198 21.20 23.14 -13.83
CA ARG A 198 21.58 24.31 -13.04
C ARG A 198 22.30 25.35 -13.91
N ALA A 199 23.27 24.93 -14.70
CA ALA A 199 23.97 25.81 -15.63
C ALA A 199 23.02 26.46 -16.65
N LYS A 200 22.05 25.68 -17.15
CA LYS A 200 21.01 26.18 -18.06
C LYS A 200 20.06 27.17 -17.40
N ASN A 201 19.70 26.94 -16.12
CA ASN A 201 18.93 27.90 -15.34
C ASN A 201 19.71 29.19 -15.07
N GLU A 202 21.00 29.12 -14.73
CA GLU A 202 21.86 30.28 -14.56
C GLU A 202 22.01 31.08 -15.87
N GLU A 203 22.18 30.37 -17.02
CA GLU A 203 22.21 30.99 -18.34
C GLU A 203 20.88 31.70 -18.65
N LEU A 204 19.74 31.05 -18.37
CA LEU A 204 18.42 31.68 -18.57
C LEU A 204 18.19 32.87 -17.67
N MET A 205 18.64 32.84 -16.42
CA MET A 205 18.58 33.98 -15.50
C MET A 205 19.54 35.10 -15.89
N ALA A 206 20.70 34.78 -16.45
CA ALA A 206 21.68 35.73 -16.94
C ALA A 206 21.30 36.39 -18.28
N ARG A 207 20.34 35.83 -19.01
CA ARG A 207 19.81 36.46 -20.22
C ARG A 207 19.19 37.78 -19.84
N LYS A 208 19.84 38.89 -20.30
CA LYS A 208 19.26 40.23 -20.17
C LYS A 208 17.83 40.18 -20.70
N PRO A 209 16.86 40.86 -20.05
CA PRO A 209 15.54 41.04 -20.61
C PRO A 209 15.71 41.60 -22.04
N ILE A 210 15.03 40.99 -22.99
CA ILE A 210 15.00 41.51 -24.36
C ILE A 210 14.42 42.92 -24.24
N GLU A 211 15.26 43.92 -24.42
CA GLU A 211 14.83 45.31 -24.51
C GLU A 211 13.98 45.41 -25.78
N ILE A 212 12.66 45.38 -25.61
CA ILE A 212 11.73 45.61 -26.72
C ILE A 212 11.85 47.06 -27.04
N VAL A 213 12.67 47.41 -28.04
CA VAL A 213 12.66 48.70 -28.66
C VAL A 213 11.27 48.93 -29.22
N LYS A 214 10.53 49.82 -28.58
CA LYS A 214 9.22 50.29 -29.05
C LYS A 214 9.41 50.98 -30.39
N THR A 215 9.08 50.31 -31.46
CA THR A 215 8.81 50.91 -32.74
C THR A 215 7.42 50.49 -33.18
N ASP A 216 6.53 51.46 -33.18
CA ASP A 216 5.20 51.51 -33.82
C ASP A 216 4.13 50.45 -33.48
N THR A 217 3.10 50.97 -32.84
CA THR A 217 1.68 50.56 -32.83
C THR A 217 1.37 49.22 -33.44
N ILE A 218 1.47 48.17 -32.66
CA ILE A 218 0.75 46.91 -32.88
C ILE A 218 -0.25 46.79 -31.74
N GLU A 219 -1.51 46.70 -32.08
CA GLU A 219 -2.59 46.35 -31.15
C GLU A 219 -2.15 45.16 -30.30
N ILE A 220 -2.02 45.36 -29.00
CA ILE A 220 -1.71 44.32 -28.04
C ILE A 220 -2.92 43.39 -28.03
N THR A 221 -2.83 42.31 -28.80
CA THR A 221 -3.69 41.14 -28.57
C THR A 221 -3.41 40.70 -27.13
N LYS A 222 -4.43 40.78 -26.28
CA LYS A 222 -4.46 40.42 -24.88
C LYS A 222 -3.62 39.16 -24.67
N VAL A 223 -2.46 39.28 -24.03
CA VAL A 223 -1.71 38.11 -23.54
C VAL A 223 -2.63 37.50 -22.51
N GLU A 224 -3.25 36.38 -22.86
CA GLU A 224 -3.93 35.53 -21.89
C GLU A 224 -2.86 35.09 -20.89
N LEU A 225 -2.82 35.75 -19.75
CA LEU A 225 -2.11 35.22 -18.61
C LEU A 225 -2.61 33.79 -18.42
N LEU A 226 -1.70 32.82 -18.43
CA LEU A 226 -2.01 31.45 -18.08
C LEU A 226 -2.66 31.47 -16.70
N THR A 227 -3.97 31.43 -16.66
CA THR A 227 -4.75 31.44 -15.42
C THR A 227 -4.41 30.16 -14.66
N PRO A 228 -3.79 30.24 -13.48
CA PRO A 228 -3.43 29.06 -12.73
C PRO A 228 -4.68 28.24 -12.41
N LYS A 229 -4.64 26.97 -12.74
CA LYS A 229 -5.71 26.01 -12.48
C LYS A 229 -5.26 25.05 -11.37
N ILE A 230 -5.95 25.08 -10.23
CA ILE A 230 -5.67 24.20 -9.10
C ILE A 230 -6.75 23.12 -9.04
N GLN A 231 -6.32 21.85 -9.15
CA GLN A 231 -7.19 20.70 -9.18
C GLN A 231 -7.46 20.15 -7.78
N PHE A 232 -8.66 19.60 -7.57
CA PHE A 232 -9.11 19.04 -6.30
C PHE A 232 -9.50 17.56 -6.45
N LEU A 233 -9.36 16.82 -5.37
CA LEU A 233 -9.85 15.45 -5.31
C LEU A 233 -11.39 15.42 -5.30
N GLN A 234 -11.95 14.26 -5.65
CA GLN A 234 -13.40 14.04 -5.60
C GLN A 234 -13.92 14.27 -4.17
N ASN A 235 -15.06 14.94 -4.04
CA ASN A 235 -15.68 15.29 -2.76
C ASN A 235 -14.78 16.02 -1.75
N SER A 236 -13.72 16.69 -2.21
CA SER A 236 -12.79 17.42 -1.37
C SER A 236 -12.65 18.87 -1.81
N SER A 237 -12.47 19.76 -0.82
CA SER A 237 -12.04 21.14 -0.98
C SER A 237 -10.63 21.37 -0.42
N GLU A 238 -9.90 20.32 -0.07
CA GLU A 238 -8.51 20.42 0.41
C GLU A 238 -7.53 20.59 -0.74
N ILE A 239 -6.64 21.57 -0.61
CA ILE A 239 -5.55 21.82 -1.56
C ILE A 239 -4.47 20.76 -1.33
N SER A 240 -4.01 20.10 -2.40
CA SER A 240 -2.96 19.09 -2.30
C SER A 240 -1.63 19.72 -1.88
N LYS A 241 -0.81 18.97 -1.14
CA LYS A 241 0.53 19.45 -0.74
C LYS A 241 1.43 19.77 -1.92
N THR A 242 1.22 19.12 -3.06
CA THR A 242 1.96 19.37 -4.30
C THR A 242 1.58 20.71 -4.93
N SER A 243 0.37 21.20 -4.69
CA SER A 243 -0.11 22.49 -5.19
C SER A 243 0.37 23.69 -4.34
N ASN A 244 0.89 23.45 -3.13
CA ASN A 244 1.27 24.52 -2.21
C ASN A 244 2.36 25.44 -2.77
N VAL A 245 3.28 24.93 -3.57
CA VAL A 245 4.33 25.75 -4.22
C VAL A 245 3.68 26.72 -5.20
N ALA A 246 2.82 26.23 -6.09
CA ALA A 246 2.11 27.07 -7.05
C ALA A 246 1.21 28.12 -6.36
N VAL A 247 0.55 27.74 -5.25
CA VAL A 247 -0.28 28.66 -4.45
C VAL A 247 0.59 29.76 -3.80
N SER A 248 1.77 29.42 -3.29
CA SER A 248 2.71 30.37 -2.70
C SER A 248 3.26 31.37 -3.73
N GLU A 249 3.62 30.88 -4.93
CA GLU A 249 4.09 31.73 -6.03
C GLU A 249 2.98 32.67 -6.50
N LEU A 250 1.76 32.16 -6.62
CA LEU A 250 0.59 32.93 -7.00
C LEU A 250 0.26 34.00 -5.95
N ALA A 251 0.34 33.68 -4.66
CA ALA A 251 0.13 34.64 -3.58
C ALA A 251 1.14 35.80 -3.65
N SER A 252 2.42 35.48 -3.90
CA SER A 252 3.47 36.46 -4.09
C SER A 252 3.21 37.36 -5.32
N TYR A 253 2.74 36.77 -6.43
CA TYR A 253 2.37 37.50 -7.63
C TYR A 253 1.20 38.46 -7.36
N ILE A 254 0.13 38.01 -6.74
CA ILE A 254 -1.05 38.80 -6.37
C ILE A 254 -0.66 39.99 -5.47
N SER A 255 0.18 39.72 -4.46
CA SER A 255 0.67 40.73 -3.53
C SER A 255 1.42 41.84 -4.24
N ASN A 256 2.20 41.53 -5.27
CA ASN A 256 3.02 42.49 -6.01
C ASN A 256 2.26 43.19 -7.17
N SER A 257 1.17 42.61 -7.66
CA SER A 257 0.45 43.14 -8.84
C SER A 257 -0.40 44.37 -8.54
N GLY A 258 -0.84 44.55 -7.29
CA GLY A 258 -1.75 45.61 -6.88
C GLY A 258 -3.18 45.49 -7.42
N LYS A 259 -3.50 44.43 -8.15
CA LYS A 259 -4.78 44.20 -8.82
C LYS A 259 -5.71 43.28 -8.00
N THR A 260 -6.99 43.28 -8.35
CA THR A 260 -8.00 42.40 -7.74
C THR A 260 -8.15 41.14 -8.58
N TYR A 261 -8.33 39.97 -7.90
CA TYR A 261 -8.45 38.66 -8.53
C TYR A 261 -9.73 37.98 -8.12
N VAL A 262 -10.37 37.33 -9.07
CA VAL A 262 -11.54 36.49 -8.85
C VAL A 262 -11.10 35.02 -8.77
N ILE A 263 -11.52 34.36 -7.70
CA ILE A 263 -11.26 32.94 -7.44
C ILE A 263 -12.54 32.18 -7.75
N GLU A 264 -12.60 31.55 -8.92
CA GLU A 264 -13.75 30.81 -9.41
C GLU A 264 -13.60 29.32 -9.10
N GLY A 265 -14.48 28.78 -8.24
CA GLY A 265 -14.50 27.36 -7.91
C GLY A 265 -15.53 26.59 -8.73
N TYR A 266 -15.13 25.40 -9.18
CA TYR A 266 -15.94 24.52 -10.00
C TYR A 266 -16.00 23.10 -9.42
N ALA A 267 -17.09 22.38 -9.73
CA ALA A 267 -17.29 20.97 -9.43
C ALA A 267 -17.63 20.19 -10.71
N SER A 268 -17.35 18.90 -10.71
CA SER A 268 -17.80 17.98 -11.75
C SER A 268 -19.31 17.68 -11.61
N GLU A 269 -19.92 17.17 -12.66
CA GLU A 269 -21.37 16.84 -12.71
C GLU A 269 -21.78 15.63 -11.85
N GLU A 270 -20.82 14.93 -11.23
CA GLU A 270 -21.07 13.74 -10.42
C GLU A 270 -21.74 14.09 -9.09
N GLY A 271 -22.96 13.59 -8.88
CA GLY A 271 -23.70 13.74 -7.63
C GLY A 271 -24.77 14.85 -7.65
N PRO A 272 -25.41 15.14 -6.50
CA PRO A 272 -26.46 16.13 -6.40
C PRO A 272 -25.97 17.55 -6.71
N GLU A 273 -26.75 18.30 -7.47
CA GLU A 273 -26.41 19.68 -7.89
C GLU A 273 -26.18 20.62 -6.69
N GLU A 274 -27.05 20.55 -5.68
CA GLU A 274 -26.92 21.37 -4.48
C GLU A 274 -25.58 21.10 -3.73
N PHE A 275 -25.20 19.82 -3.63
CA PHE A 275 -23.92 19.44 -3.03
C PHE A 275 -22.75 19.99 -3.83
N ASN A 276 -22.78 19.88 -5.16
CA ASN A 276 -21.73 20.35 -6.04
C ASN A 276 -21.60 21.88 -6.05
N ASN A 277 -22.70 22.60 -5.97
CA ASN A 277 -22.70 24.05 -5.83
C ASN A 277 -22.02 24.49 -4.53
N ASN A 278 -22.34 23.84 -3.41
CA ASN A 278 -21.69 24.09 -2.12
C ASN A 278 -20.19 23.71 -2.14
N LEU A 279 -19.83 22.61 -2.80
CA LEU A 279 -18.46 22.17 -2.94
C LEU A 279 -17.63 23.15 -3.80
N ALA A 280 -18.20 23.70 -4.85
CA ALA A 280 -17.56 24.70 -5.68
C ALA A 280 -17.21 25.98 -4.88
N VAL A 281 -18.15 26.47 -4.05
CA VAL A 281 -17.89 27.57 -3.12
C VAL A 281 -16.79 27.23 -2.11
N ALA A 282 -16.88 26.04 -1.48
CA ALA A 282 -15.90 25.59 -0.49
C ALA A 282 -14.48 25.49 -1.08
N ARG A 283 -14.33 25.07 -2.33
CA ARG A 283 -13.04 25.06 -3.04
C ARG A 283 -12.46 26.45 -3.24
N ALA A 284 -13.29 27.40 -3.72
CA ALA A 284 -12.86 28.77 -3.90
C ALA A 284 -12.48 29.43 -2.56
N GLU A 285 -13.23 29.18 -1.51
CA GLU A 285 -12.89 29.69 -0.17
C GLU A 285 -11.60 29.06 0.40
N SER A 286 -11.39 27.76 0.20
CA SER A 286 -10.16 27.11 0.62
C SER A 286 -8.96 27.69 -0.10
N MET A 287 -9.10 28.01 -1.39
CA MET A 287 -8.06 28.68 -2.16
C MET A 287 -7.79 30.11 -1.66
N LYS A 288 -8.84 30.90 -1.37
CA LYS A 288 -8.69 32.23 -0.77
C LYS A 288 -7.90 32.14 0.54
N LYS A 289 -8.27 31.24 1.45
CA LYS A 289 -7.59 31.04 2.74
C LYS A 289 -6.11 30.67 2.54
N ALA A 290 -5.82 29.80 1.60
CA ALA A 290 -4.44 29.41 1.30
C ALA A 290 -3.63 30.58 0.75
N LEU A 291 -4.15 31.35 -0.18
CA LEU A 291 -3.48 32.56 -0.71
C LEU A 291 -3.18 33.58 0.38
N ILE A 292 -4.15 33.85 1.30
CA ILE A 292 -3.95 34.73 2.44
C ILE A 292 -2.85 34.20 3.36
N SER A 293 -2.82 32.89 3.63
CA SER A 293 -1.79 32.26 4.48
C SER A 293 -0.37 32.39 3.90
N TYR A 294 -0.26 32.55 2.57
CA TYR A 294 1.00 32.81 1.87
C TYR A 294 1.25 34.30 1.58
N GLY A 295 0.44 35.20 2.15
CA GLY A 295 0.71 36.65 2.13
C GLY A 295 -0.05 37.44 1.08
N ALA A 296 -1.03 36.86 0.38
CA ALA A 296 -1.89 37.66 -0.51
C ALA A 296 -2.84 38.55 0.30
N PRO A 297 -3.03 39.84 -0.10
CA PRO A 297 -3.95 40.75 0.57
C PRO A 297 -5.41 40.32 0.41
N GLU A 298 -6.15 40.22 1.49
CA GLU A 298 -7.53 39.72 1.49
C GLU A 298 -8.48 40.59 0.66
N ASP A 299 -8.28 41.89 0.70
CA ASP A 299 -9.09 42.87 -0.04
C ASP A 299 -8.94 42.79 -1.57
N LYS A 300 -7.95 42.02 -2.03
CA LYS A 300 -7.67 41.77 -3.47
C LYS A 300 -8.24 40.44 -3.96
N LEU A 301 -8.94 39.69 -3.11
CA LEU A 301 -9.41 38.35 -3.42
C LEU A 301 -10.94 38.23 -3.32
N VAL A 302 -11.59 38.05 -4.48
CA VAL A 302 -13.03 37.86 -4.58
C VAL A 302 -13.32 36.38 -4.83
N VAL A 303 -14.18 35.77 -4.02
CA VAL A 303 -14.60 34.37 -4.15
C VAL A 303 -15.88 34.28 -4.98
N LYS A 304 -15.93 33.33 -5.90
CA LYS A 304 -17.10 33.00 -6.69
C LYS A 304 -17.23 31.48 -6.85
N GLY A 305 -18.31 30.88 -6.33
CA GLY A 305 -18.67 29.50 -6.62
C GLY A 305 -19.43 29.45 -7.93
N CYS A 306 -18.88 28.79 -8.94
CA CYS A 306 -19.46 28.70 -10.29
C CYS A 306 -20.28 27.42 -10.48
N GLY A 307 -20.31 26.52 -9.47
CA GLY A 307 -21.10 25.29 -9.51
C GLY A 307 -20.52 24.24 -10.44
N ILE A 308 -21.37 23.53 -11.13
CA ILE A 308 -21.00 22.42 -12.02
C ILE A 308 -20.46 22.96 -13.34
N THR A 309 -19.37 22.33 -13.83
CA THR A 309 -18.84 22.56 -15.17
C THR A 309 -18.51 21.26 -15.88
N THR A 310 -18.61 21.25 -17.19
CA THR A 310 -18.19 20.18 -18.10
C THR A 310 -17.21 20.67 -19.17
N GLU A 311 -16.73 21.91 -19.05
CA GLU A 311 -15.95 22.60 -20.09
C GLU A 311 -14.52 22.05 -20.24
N PHE A 312 -14.00 21.37 -19.22
CA PHE A 312 -12.59 20.93 -19.19
C PHE A 312 -12.40 19.46 -19.53
N GLY A 313 -13.42 18.80 -20.09
CA GLY A 313 -13.38 17.39 -20.49
C GLY A 313 -13.79 16.43 -19.37
N ASP A 314 -12.94 15.48 -19.02
CA ASP A 314 -13.26 14.46 -18.01
C ASP A 314 -13.57 15.09 -16.64
N ASN A 315 -14.42 14.42 -15.86
CA ASN A 315 -14.86 14.89 -14.53
C ASN A 315 -13.70 15.29 -13.61
N GLU A 316 -12.56 14.63 -13.76
CA GLU A 316 -11.35 14.94 -13.00
C GLU A 316 -10.85 16.37 -13.26
N PHE A 317 -10.89 16.85 -14.50
CA PHE A 317 -10.45 18.20 -14.88
C PHE A 317 -11.48 19.29 -14.56
N ASN A 318 -12.72 18.90 -14.28
CA ASN A 318 -13.79 19.82 -13.89
C ASN A 318 -13.80 20.11 -12.37
N ARG A 319 -12.96 19.43 -11.58
CA ARG A 319 -12.79 19.68 -10.14
C ARG A 319 -11.66 20.68 -9.89
N ILE A 320 -11.87 21.94 -10.24
CA ILE A 320 -10.82 22.96 -10.27
C ILE A 320 -11.23 24.27 -9.65
N VAL A 321 -10.21 25.07 -9.33
CA VAL A 321 -10.32 26.52 -9.08
C VAL A 321 -9.48 27.25 -10.12
N ILE A 322 -10.06 28.27 -10.70
CA ILE A 322 -9.45 29.17 -11.67
C ILE A 322 -9.31 30.55 -11.02
N ILE A 323 -8.16 31.20 -11.21
CA ILE A 323 -7.91 32.53 -10.67
C ILE A 323 -7.61 33.45 -11.84
N SER A 324 -8.42 34.50 -11.98
CA SER A 324 -8.33 35.46 -13.06
C SER A 324 -8.28 36.88 -12.51
N GLU A 325 -7.62 37.74 -13.20
CA GLU A 325 -7.63 39.19 -12.91
C GLU A 325 -9.02 39.78 -13.23
N GLN A 326 -9.51 40.62 -12.32
CA GLN A 326 -10.80 41.30 -12.47
C GLN A 326 -10.67 42.55 -13.37
#